data_1147cf5cf338f9c03994ee23771b7dd9
#
_entry.id   1147cf5cf338f9c03994ee23771b7dd9
#
_cell.length_a   1.000
_cell.length_b   1.000
_cell.length_c   1.000
_cell.angle_alpha   90.00
_cell.angle_beta   90.00
_cell.angle_gamma   90.00
#
_symmetry.space_group_name_H-M   'P 1'
#
loop_
_entity.id
_entity.type
_entity.pdbx_description
1 polymer ?
#
loop_
_entity_poly.entity_id
_entity_poly.type
_entity_poly.pdbx_seq_one_letter_code
_entity_poly.pdbx_strand_id
1 'polypeptide(L)'
;GPTGIGVLFGKKEWLDKLPPYQGGGEMINHVRWSGTTYNELPYKFEAGTPNYVGSYALSKAIDYIQSIDISSIAAHETQLTAYCEAQLAAIEGVHIYAADQPKAGAVSFNVYINGKLIHPFDIGTLLDQQGVTIRTGHHCAQPLIEELGVPGTARVSFGLYNEKEDIDIFIAALKKAIIMLS
;
A
#
# COMPACT_ATOMS: atom_id res chain seq x y z
N GLY A 1 -8.49 -7.59 5.67
CA GLY A 1 -8.46 -8.63 6.70
C GLY A 1 -8.26 -8.05 8.10
N PRO A 2 -8.33 -8.86 9.16
CA PRO A 2 -8.12 -8.40 10.53
C PRO A 2 -6.66 -7.97 10.74
N THR A 3 -6.43 -7.10 11.72
CA THR A 3 -5.08 -6.75 12.17
C THR A 3 -4.44 -7.87 12.98
N GLY A 4 -3.11 -7.96 12.99
CA GLY A 4 -2.36 -8.91 13.81
C GLY A 4 -2.31 -10.35 13.28
N ILE A 5 -2.59 -10.56 11.98
CA ILE A 5 -2.43 -11.84 11.29
C ILE A 5 -1.70 -11.64 9.98
N GLY A 6 -0.82 -12.57 9.63
CA GLY A 6 -0.09 -12.61 8.38
C GLY A 6 0.19 -14.03 7.95
N VAL A 7 0.60 -14.23 6.71
CA VAL A 7 0.94 -15.53 6.13
C VAL A 7 2.37 -15.49 5.61
N LEU A 8 3.18 -16.46 6.04
CA LEU A 8 4.49 -16.72 5.46
C LEU A 8 4.35 -17.81 4.40
N PHE A 9 4.61 -17.47 3.15
CA PHE A 9 4.76 -18.43 2.06
C PHE A 9 6.24 -18.60 1.72
N GLY A 10 6.67 -19.86 1.54
CA GLY A 10 8.03 -20.14 1.12
C GLY A 10 8.16 -21.52 0.46
N LYS A 11 9.17 -21.67 -0.40
CA LYS A 11 9.52 -22.99 -0.95
C LYS A 11 10.01 -23.88 0.17
N LYS A 12 9.55 -25.14 0.19
CA LYS A 12 9.87 -26.13 1.23
C LYS A 12 11.38 -26.25 1.47
N GLU A 13 12.18 -26.31 0.41
CA GLU A 13 13.65 -26.42 0.49
C GLU A 13 14.33 -25.29 1.28
N TRP A 14 13.76 -24.07 1.25
CA TRP A 14 14.24 -22.92 2.02
C TRP A 14 13.72 -22.94 3.43
N LEU A 15 12.45 -23.23 3.62
CA LEU A 15 11.84 -23.32 4.96
C LEU A 15 12.49 -24.43 5.80
N ASP A 16 12.89 -25.55 5.19
CA ASP A 16 13.63 -26.62 5.88
C ASP A 16 15.02 -26.15 6.34
N LYS A 17 15.71 -25.32 5.56
CA LYS A 17 17.06 -24.83 5.86
C LYS A 17 17.09 -23.65 6.82
N LEU A 18 16.08 -22.76 6.77
CA LEU A 18 16.03 -21.58 7.63
C LEU A 18 15.84 -21.98 9.11
N PRO A 19 16.47 -21.27 10.05
CA PRO A 19 16.15 -21.44 11.46
C PRO A 19 14.73 -20.92 11.74
N PRO A 20 14.07 -21.40 12.82
CA PRO A 20 12.80 -20.82 13.24
C PRO A 20 12.99 -19.35 13.62
N TYR A 21 11.97 -18.54 13.39
CA TYR A 21 12.00 -17.11 13.69
C TYR A 21 11.79 -16.84 15.18
N GLN A 22 10.92 -17.60 15.83
CA GLN A 22 10.60 -17.50 17.26
C GLN A 22 10.68 -18.87 17.91
N GLY A 23 10.91 -18.90 19.23
CA GLY A 23 10.80 -20.10 20.06
C GLY A 23 9.52 -20.07 20.88
N GLY A 24 8.91 -21.24 21.13
CA GLY A 24 7.71 -21.37 21.94
C GLY A 24 7.14 -22.79 21.90
N GLY A 25 5.98 -22.98 22.49
CA GLY A 25 5.23 -24.23 22.41
C GLY A 25 4.89 -24.58 20.95
N GLU A 26 4.51 -25.80 20.70
CA GLU A 26 4.10 -26.40 19.41
C GLU A 26 5.22 -26.48 18.33
N MET A 27 6.11 -25.48 18.24
CA MET A 27 7.17 -25.43 17.23
C MET A 27 8.42 -26.23 17.60
N ILE A 28 8.56 -26.68 18.84
CA ILE A 28 9.66 -27.51 19.36
C ILE A 28 9.32 -29.00 19.30
N ASN A 29 10.33 -29.84 19.09
CA ASN A 29 10.24 -31.30 19.29
C ASN A 29 10.83 -31.67 20.66
N HIS A 30 12.11 -31.32 20.91
CA HIS A 30 12.77 -31.54 22.20
C HIS A 30 13.57 -30.31 22.63
N VAL A 31 13.51 -29.97 23.92
CA VAL A 31 14.34 -28.94 24.54
C VAL A 31 15.25 -29.59 25.57
N ARG A 32 16.57 -29.40 25.41
CA ARG A 32 17.62 -29.92 26.29
C ARG A 32 18.70 -28.88 26.51
N TRP A 33 19.47 -29.00 27.57
CA TRP A 33 20.65 -28.15 27.78
C TRP A 33 21.68 -28.27 26.66
N SER A 34 21.75 -29.43 26.00
CA SER A 34 22.65 -29.71 24.86
C SER A 34 22.16 -29.12 23.53
N GLY A 35 20.93 -28.60 23.46
CA GLY A 35 20.34 -28.04 22.24
C GLY A 35 18.85 -28.33 22.13
N THR A 36 18.22 -27.64 21.20
CA THR A 36 16.80 -27.76 20.89
C THR A 36 16.62 -28.35 19.50
N THR A 37 15.66 -29.27 19.35
CA THR A 37 15.19 -29.72 18.05
C THR A 37 13.78 -29.20 17.79
N TYR A 38 13.48 -28.94 16.53
CA TYR A 38 12.24 -28.27 16.12
C TYR A 38 11.30 -29.23 15.43
N ASN A 39 10.04 -28.87 15.42
CA ASN A 39 9.00 -29.65 14.77
C ASN A 39 9.08 -29.51 13.24
N GLU A 40 8.30 -30.32 12.53
CA GLU A 40 8.20 -30.26 11.07
C GLU A 40 7.43 -29.02 10.60
N LEU A 41 7.56 -28.70 9.31
CA LEU A 41 6.73 -27.68 8.66
C LEU A 41 5.26 -28.10 8.64
N PRO A 42 4.31 -27.21 8.84
CA PRO A 42 4.45 -25.76 9.05
C PRO A 42 4.81 -25.34 10.49
N TYR A 43 4.67 -26.24 11.47
CA TYR A 43 4.77 -25.96 12.92
C TYR A 43 6.10 -25.33 13.32
N LYS A 44 7.18 -25.62 12.61
CA LYS A 44 8.51 -25.01 12.86
C LYS A 44 8.49 -23.50 12.94
N PHE A 45 7.57 -22.83 12.23
CA PHE A 45 7.42 -21.37 12.19
C PHE A 45 6.19 -20.85 12.95
N GLU A 46 5.48 -21.71 13.66
CA GLU A 46 4.25 -21.39 14.39
C GLU A 46 4.47 -21.54 15.91
N ALA A 47 5.06 -20.52 16.54
CA ALA A 47 5.42 -20.56 17.95
C ALA A 47 4.23 -20.17 18.85
N GLY A 48 3.85 -21.09 19.75
CA GLY A 48 2.78 -20.92 20.74
C GLY A 48 1.38 -21.15 20.16
N THR A 49 0.36 -20.86 20.95
CA THR A 49 -1.04 -21.00 20.53
C THR A 49 -1.32 -20.10 19.32
N PRO A 50 -1.79 -20.67 18.19
CA PRO A 50 -2.01 -19.88 16.99
C PRO A 50 -3.15 -18.86 17.16
N ASN A 51 -3.08 -17.76 16.40
CA ASN A 51 -4.17 -16.80 16.30
C ASN A 51 -5.32 -17.35 15.45
N TYR A 52 -6.06 -18.32 15.97
CA TYR A 52 -7.14 -19.00 15.26
C TYR A 52 -8.32 -18.07 14.92
N VAL A 53 -8.60 -17.06 15.74
CA VAL A 53 -9.64 -16.06 15.47
C VAL A 53 -9.23 -15.20 14.27
N GLY A 54 -7.98 -14.71 14.25
CA GLY A 54 -7.45 -13.94 13.14
C GLY A 54 -7.37 -14.77 11.85
N SER A 55 -6.98 -16.04 11.93
CA SER A 55 -6.93 -16.97 10.80
C SER A 55 -8.31 -17.18 10.18
N TYR A 56 -9.33 -17.42 11.01
CA TYR A 56 -10.71 -17.55 10.53
C TYR A 56 -11.22 -16.25 9.87
N ALA A 57 -10.99 -15.11 10.51
CA ALA A 57 -11.39 -13.82 9.96
C ALA A 57 -10.64 -13.47 8.66
N LEU A 58 -9.35 -13.86 8.54
CA LEU A 58 -8.59 -13.69 7.31
C LEU A 58 -9.16 -14.54 6.17
N SER A 59 -9.59 -15.79 6.46
CA SER A 59 -10.23 -16.62 5.43
C SER A 59 -11.48 -15.96 4.87
N LYS A 60 -12.30 -15.31 5.72
CA LYS A 60 -13.50 -14.58 5.27
C LYS A 60 -13.17 -13.36 4.42
N ALA A 61 -12.07 -12.67 4.70
CA ALA A 61 -11.59 -11.58 3.84
C ALA A 61 -11.12 -12.10 2.47
N ILE A 62 -10.48 -13.25 2.44
CA ILE A 62 -10.08 -13.92 1.18
C ILE A 62 -11.32 -14.37 0.39
N ASP A 63 -12.28 -15.03 1.04
CA ASP A 63 -13.55 -15.43 0.41
C ASP A 63 -14.26 -14.24 -0.23
N TYR A 64 -14.27 -13.08 0.45
CA TYR A 64 -14.87 -11.85 -0.05
C TYR A 64 -14.17 -11.35 -1.33
N ILE A 65 -12.84 -11.25 -1.33
CA ILE A 65 -12.07 -10.82 -2.51
C ILE A 65 -12.28 -11.79 -3.67
N GLN A 66 -12.28 -13.09 -3.41
CA GLN A 66 -12.51 -14.12 -4.43
C GLN A 66 -13.93 -14.05 -5.01
N SER A 67 -14.93 -13.69 -4.19
CA SER A 67 -16.32 -13.56 -4.65
C SER A 67 -16.52 -12.40 -5.64
N ILE A 68 -15.66 -11.37 -5.59
CA ILE A 68 -15.68 -10.23 -6.52
C ILE A 68 -14.87 -10.55 -7.79
N ASP A 69 -13.88 -11.44 -7.70
CA ASP A 69 -12.85 -11.76 -8.66
C ASP A 69 -11.68 -10.73 -8.68
N ILE A 70 -10.48 -11.22 -8.40
CA ILE A 70 -9.25 -10.41 -8.35
C ILE A 70 -8.93 -9.73 -9.69
N SER A 71 -9.20 -10.39 -10.81
CA SER A 71 -8.99 -9.81 -12.14
C SER A 71 -9.92 -8.63 -12.41
N SER A 72 -11.16 -8.72 -11.96
CA SER A 72 -12.13 -7.62 -12.06
C SER A 72 -11.71 -6.43 -11.18
N ILE A 73 -11.23 -6.67 -9.97
CA ILE A 73 -10.67 -5.63 -9.09
C ILE A 73 -9.48 -4.95 -9.76
N ALA A 74 -8.51 -5.72 -10.25
CA ALA A 74 -7.32 -5.18 -10.91
C ALA A 74 -7.67 -4.36 -12.17
N ALA A 75 -8.64 -4.81 -12.98
CA ALA A 75 -9.11 -4.08 -14.15
C ALA A 75 -9.78 -2.75 -13.76
N HIS A 76 -10.61 -2.75 -12.71
CA HIS A 76 -11.24 -1.54 -12.18
C HIS A 76 -10.22 -0.52 -11.67
N GLU A 77 -9.28 -0.94 -10.81
CA GLU A 77 -8.21 -0.08 -10.31
C GLU A 77 -7.33 0.48 -11.44
N THR A 78 -7.05 -0.31 -12.48
CA THR A 78 -6.31 0.14 -13.66
C THR A 78 -7.07 1.24 -14.41
N GLN A 79 -8.39 1.10 -14.57
CA GLN A 79 -9.22 2.11 -15.23
C GLN A 79 -9.26 3.42 -14.44
N LEU A 80 -9.42 3.34 -13.11
CA LEU A 80 -9.41 4.53 -12.24
C LEU A 80 -8.04 5.21 -12.27
N THR A 81 -6.96 4.44 -12.23
CA THR A 81 -5.59 4.97 -12.30
C THR A 81 -5.36 5.72 -13.61
N ALA A 82 -5.70 5.11 -14.75
CA ALA A 82 -5.56 5.75 -16.06
C ALA A 82 -6.43 7.02 -16.18
N TYR A 83 -7.64 6.98 -15.65
CA TYR A 83 -8.53 8.16 -15.63
C TYR A 83 -7.93 9.29 -14.80
N CYS A 84 -7.44 8.99 -13.60
CA CYS A 84 -6.79 9.97 -12.72
C CYS A 84 -5.54 10.58 -13.37
N GLU A 85 -4.69 9.77 -13.98
CA GLU A 85 -3.48 10.26 -14.66
C GLU A 85 -3.83 11.21 -15.82
N ALA A 86 -4.83 10.88 -16.60
CA ALA A 86 -5.29 11.75 -17.68
C ALA A 86 -5.80 13.11 -17.16
N GLN A 87 -6.55 13.10 -16.05
CA GLN A 87 -7.04 14.33 -15.41
C GLN A 87 -5.91 15.16 -14.78
N LEU A 88 -4.94 14.52 -14.11
CA LEU A 88 -3.77 15.19 -13.53
C LEU A 88 -2.86 15.78 -14.61
N ALA A 89 -2.62 15.07 -15.70
CA ALA A 89 -1.80 15.53 -16.83
C ALA A 89 -2.38 16.77 -17.52
N ALA A 90 -3.68 17.01 -17.42
CA ALA A 90 -4.35 18.19 -17.96
C ALA A 90 -4.21 19.43 -17.05
N ILE A 91 -3.60 19.31 -15.88
CA ILE A 91 -3.39 20.43 -14.95
C ILE A 91 -1.96 20.96 -15.13
N GLU A 92 -1.84 22.22 -15.50
CA GLU A 92 -0.53 22.89 -15.63
C GLU A 92 0.24 22.84 -14.29
N GLY A 93 1.54 22.52 -14.38
CA GLY A 93 2.42 22.42 -13.21
C GLY A 93 2.33 21.12 -12.42
N VAL A 94 1.44 20.18 -12.77
CA VAL A 94 1.43 18.85 -12.16
C VAL A 94 2.46 17.95 -12.83
N HIS A 95 3.33 17.36 -12.02
CA HIS A 95 4.30 16.34 -12.44
C HIS A 95 3.90 14.98 -11.89
N ILE A 96 3.64 14.01 -12.77
CA ILE A 96 3.29 12.63 -12.41
C ILE A 96 4.54 11.77 -12.46
N TYR A 97 4.83 11.04 -11.38
CA TYR A 97 5.96 10.11 -11.34
C TYR A 97 5.61 8.78 -12.03
N ALA A 98 6.57 8.28 -12.80
CA ALA A 98 6.44 7.02 -13.55
C ALA A 98 5.15 6.97 -14.43
N ALA A 99 4.82 8.05 -15.13
CA ALA A 99 3.60 8.16 -15.94
C ALA A 99 3.44 7.02 -16.97
N ASP A 100 4.55 6.58 -17.57
CA ASP A 100 4.56 5.56 -18.63
C ASP A 100 4.71 4.12 -18.09
N GLN A 101 4.59 3.92 -16.80
CA GLN A 101 4.77 2.60 -16.18
C GLN A 101 3.44 2.04 -15.64
N PRO A 102 3.26 0.70 -15.67
CA PRO A 102 2.11 0.06 -15.04
C PRO A 102 2.04 0.40 -13.55
N LYS A 103 0.86 0.74 -13.06
CA LYS A 103 0.60 1.11 -11.66
C LYS A 103 -0.47 0.21 -11.04
N ALA A 104 -0.32 -0.02 -9.74
CA ALA A 104 -1.26 -0.81 -8.95
C ALA A 104 -2.14 0.12 -8.09
N GLY A 105 -3.16 0.74 -8.71
CA GLY A 105 -4.17 1.52 -7.98
C GLY A 105 -3.65 2.77 -7.26
N ALA A 106 -2.48 3.34 -7.65
CA ALA A 106 -1.93 4.50 -6.99
C ALA A 106 -1.17 5.41 -7.95
N VAL A 107 -1.33 6.75 -7.81
CA VAL A 107 -0.63 7.77 -8.61
C VAL A 107 0.09 8.73 -7.68
N SER A 108 1.42 8.84 -7.84
CA SER A 108 2.24 9.83 -7.13
C SER A 108 2.51 11.02 -8.04
N PHE A 109 2.39 12.21 -7.46
CA PHE A 109 2.57 13.46 -8.20
C PHE A 109 3.11 14.56 -7.30
N ASN A 110 3.62 15.63 -7.92
CA ASN A 110 3.93 16.90 -7.29
C ASN A 110 3.36 18.07 -8.10
N VAL A 111 3.21 19.22 -7.45
CA VAL A 111 2.68 20.45 -8.05
C VAL A 111 3.78 21.52 -8.07
N TYR A 112 3.95 22.16 -9.20
CA TYR A 112 4.87 23.28 -9.41
C TYR A 112 4.09 24.52 -9.81
N ILE A 113 4.30 25.64 -9.11
CA ILE A 113 3.70 26.94 -9.45
C ILE A 113 4.83 27.89 -9.78
N ASN A 114 4.82 28.50 -10.96
CA ASN A 114 5.89 29.37 -11.45
C ASN A 114 7.29 28.71 -11.37
N GLY A 115 7.36 27.40 -11.64
CA GLY A 115 8.60 26.60 -11.57
C GLY A 115 9.05 26.22 -10.17
N LYS A 116 8.34 26.63 -9.12
CA LYS A 116 8.64 26.30 -7.74
C LYS A 116 7.77 25.14 -7.25
N LEU A 117 8.41 24.12 -6.67
CA LEU A 117 7.72 23.00 -6.05
C LEU A 117 6.91 23.49 -4.85
N ILE A 118 5.64 23.15 -4.84
CA ILE A 118 4.77 23.30 -3.66
C ILE A 118 4.96 22.07 -2.77
N HIS A 119 5.15 22.30 -1.47
CA HIS A 119 5.38 21.19 -0.56
C HIS A 119 4.16 20.25 -0.54
N PRO A 120 4.32 18.92 -0.75
CA PRO A 120 3.20 17.98 -0.83
C PRO A 120 2.27 18.01 0.39
N PHE A 121 2.82 18.32 1.57
CA PHE A 121 2.03 18.47 2.81
C PHE A 121 1.01 19.61 2.71
N ASP A 122 1.35 20.73 2.10
CA ASP A 122 0.44 21.87 1.94
C ASP A 122 -0.72 21.50 1.02
N ILE A 123 -0.42 20.80 -0.08
CA ILE A 123 -1.45 20.24 -0.97
C ILE A 123 -2.38 19.29 -0.19
N GLY A 124 -1.80 18.34 0.56
CA GLY A 124 -2.58 17.38 1.35
C GLY A 124 -3.47 18.05 2.39
N THR A 125 -2.96 19.09 3.08
CA THR A 125 -3.72 19.86 4.07
C THR A 125 -4.91 20.56 3.46
N LEU A 126 -4.73 21.23 2.30
CA LEU A 126 -5.82 21.92 1.62
C LEU A 126 -6.87 20.98 1.01
N LEU A 127 -6.44 19.78 0.59
CA LEU A 127 -7.37 18.74 0.13
C LEU A 127 -8.18 18.19 1.30
N ASP A 128 -7.54 17.90 2.43
CA ASP A 128 -8.21 17.40 3.64
C ASP A 128 -9.30 18.37 4.14
N GLN A 129 -9.03 19.67 4.14
CA GLN A 129 -10.03 20.72 4.44
C GLN A 129 -11.22 20.72 3.49
N GLN A 130 -11.09 20.13 2.31
CA GLN A 130 -12.16 19.98 1.33
C GLN A 130 -12.80 18.58 1.35
N GLY A 131 -12.46 17.74 2.35
CA GLY A 131 -12.98 16.39 2.51
C GLY A 131 -12.31 15.34 1.60
N VAL A 132 -11.15 15.67 1.01
CA VAL A 132 -10.40 14.76 0.15
C VAL A 132 -9.10 14.34 0.84
N THR A 133 -9.01 13.09 1.24
CA THR A 133 -7.84 12.55 1.94
C THR A 133 -6.88 11.87 0.95
N ILE A 134 -5.63 12.34 0.95
CA ILE A 134 -4.52 11.73 0.19
C ILE A 134 -3.33 11.48 1.12
N ARG A 135 -2.37 10.69 0.68
CA ARG A 135 -1.12 10.52 1.43
C ARG A 135 -0.03 11.44 0.90
N THR A 136 0.72 12.08 1.81
CA THR A 136 1.86 12.95 1.47
C THR A 136 3.13 12.52 2.20
N GLY A 137 4.30 12.83 1.65
CA GLY A 137 5.62 12.59 2.25
C GLY A 137 6.44 11.51 1.56
N HIS A 138 7.22 10.75 2.33
CA HIS A 138 8.19 9.79 1.80
C HIS A 138 7.61 8.41 1.47
N HIS A 139 6.37 8.12 1.86
CA HIS A 139 5.68 6.83 1.61
C HIS A 139 6.44 5.59 2.12
N CYS A 140 7.22 5.72 3.22
CA CYS A 140 8.12 4.70 3.74
C CYS A 140 9.23 4.27 2.75
N ALA A 141 9.58 5.15 1.79
CA ALA A 141 10.55 4.93 0.74
C ALA A 141 11.52 6.13 0.63
N GLN A 142 12.05 6.59 1.77
CA GLN A 142 12.89 7.79 1.83
C GLN A 142 14.09 7.76 0.86
N PRO A 143 14.84 6.65 0.68
CA PRO A 143 15.94 6.62 -0.30
C PRO A 143 15.48 6.91 -1.74
N LEU A 144 14.28 6.45 -2.13
CA LEU A 144 13.71 6.77 -3.44
C LEU A 144 13.36 8.26 -3.56
N ILE A 145 12.82 8.85 -2.51
CA ILE A 145 12.47 10.29 -2.51
C ILE A 145 13.73 11.16 -2.56
N GLU A 146 14.80 10.76 -1.90
CA GLU A 146 16.11 11.42 -1.98
C GLU A 146 16.71 11.35 -3.39
N GLU A 147 16.61 10.18 -4.06
CA GLU A 147 17.05 10.01 -5.46
C GLU A 147 16.24 10.89 -6.43
N LEU A 148 14.94 11.07 -6.16
CA LEU A 148 14.09 11.99 -6.93
C LEU A 148 14.41 13.47 -6.66
N GLY A 149 15.19 13.79 -5.64
CA GLY A 149 15.58 15.16 -5.29
C GLY A 149 14.44 16.05 -4.81
N VAL A 150 13.41 15.46 -4.17
CA VAL A 150 12.23 16.19 -3.68
C VAL A 150 11.98 15.92 -2.20
N PRO A 151 11.31 16.83 -1.45
CA PRO A 151 11.04 16.63 -0.03
C PRO A 151 9.98 15.58 0.26
N GLY A 152 9.29 15.08 -0.78
CA GLY A 152 8.20 14.12 -0.72
C GLY A 152 7.34 14.16 -1.96
N THR A 153 6.33 13.31 -2.03
CA THR A 153 5.30 13.36 -3.06
C THR A 153 3.89 13.33 -2.45
N ALA A 154 2.90 13.82 -3.18
CA ALA A 154 1.50 13.55 -2.95
C ALA A 154 1.14 12.24 -3.66
N ARG A 155 0.30 11.40 -3.03
CA ARG A 155 -0.15 10.14 -3.62
C ARG A 155 -1.65 9.94 -3.40
N VAL A 156 -2.38 9.76 -4.46
CA VAL A 156 -3.77 9.30 -4.45
C VAL A 156 -3.77 7.79 -4.71
N SER A 157 -4.66 7.07 -4.03
CA SER A 157 -4.77 5.61 -4.14
C SER A 157 -6.23 5.21 -4.26
N PHE A 158 -6.48 4.19 -5.07
CA PHE A 158 -7.82 3.70 -5.37
C PHE A 158 -7.96 2.25 -4.89
N GLY A 159 -9.14 1.90 -4.44
CA GLY A 159 -9.54 0.54 -4.15
C GLY A 159 -10.84 0.18 -4.87
N LEU A 160 -11.29 -1.05 -4.68
CA LEU A 160 -12.45 -1.64 -5.35
C LEU A 160 -13.78 -0.89 -5.16
N TYR A 161 -13.85 0.01 -4.20
CA TYR A 161 -15.05 0.80 -3.85
C TYR A 161 -15.00 2.25 -4.31
N ASN A 162 -13.88 2.69 -4.92
CA ASN A 162 -13.79 4.03 -5.48
C ASN A 162 -14.43 4.08 -6.88
N GLU A 163 -14.93 5.27 -7.23
CA GLU A 163 -15.58 5.54 -8.50
C GLU A 163 -14.91 6.74 -9.20
N LYS A 164 -15.26 7.00 -10.45
CA LYS A 164 -14.74 8.14 -11.22
C LYS A 164 -15.11 9.48 -10.58
N GLU A 165 -16.26 9.54 -9.97
CA GLU A 165 -16.78 10.69 -9.25
C GLU A 165 -15.86 11.11 -8.10
N ASP A 166 -15.23 10.16 -7.39
CA ASP A 166 -14.23 10.44 -6.35
C ASP A 166 -13.02 11.16 -6.96
N ILE A 167 -12.60 10.75 -8.15
CA ILE A 167 -11.51 11.39 -8.89
C ILE A 167 -11.90 12.78 -9.33
N ASP A 168 -13.11 12.99 -9.82
CA ASP A 168 -13.60 14.31 -10.24
C ASP A 168 -13.63 15.28 -9.04
N ILE A 169 -14.08 14.82 -7.88
CA ILE A 169 -14.06 15.59 -6.62
C ILE A 169 -12.61 15.92 -6.23
N PHE A 170 -11.71 14.94 -6.27
CA PHE A 170 -10.28 15.15 -6.01
C PHE A 170 -9.67 16.19 -6.94
N ILE A 171 -9.90 16.08 -8.25
CA ILE A 171 -9.36 17.02 -9.25
C ILE A 171 -9.91 18.44 -9.05
N ALA A 172 -11.20 18.57 -8.74
CA ALA A 172 -11.80 19.86 -8.43
C ALA A 172 -11.17 20.50 -7.17
N ALA A 173 -10.96 19.72 -6.12
CA ALA A 173 -10.32 20.15 -4.90
C ALA A 173 -8.85 20.52 -5.12
N LEU A 174 -8.10 19.73 -5.92
CA LEU A 174 -6.71 20.02 -6.26
C LEU A 174 -6.57 21.35 -7.02
N LYS A 175 -7.42 21.59 -8.01
CA LYS A 175 -7.43 22.87 -8.75
C LYS A 175 -7.67 24.07 -7.83
N LYS A 176 -8.59 23.95 -6.86
CA LYS A 176 -8.80 25.00 -5.84
C LYS A 176 -7.58 25.18 -4.95
N ALA A 177 -6.96 24.09 -4.49
CA ALA A 177 -5.75 24.15 -3.68
C ALA A 177 -4.60 24.87 -4.42
N ILE A 178 -4.42 24.57 -5.71
CA ILE A 178 -3.42 25.26 -6.55
C ILE A 178 -3.70 26.78 -6.63
N ILE A 179 -4.95 27.18 -6.85
CA ILE A 179 -5.32 28.60 -6.89
C ILE A 179 -5.05 29.30 -5.55
N MET A 180 -5.27 28.62 -4.42
CA MET A 180 -5.02 29.18 -3.08
C MET A 180 -3.52 29.32 -2.77
N LEU A 181 -2.65 28.58 -3.46
CA LEU A 181 -1.20 28.59 -3.26
C LEU A 181 -0.45 29.42 -4.34
N SER A 182 -1.18 29.92 -5.35
CA SER A 182 -0.66 30.79 -6.42
C SER A 182 -0.69 32.25 -5.98
#